data_6ed9fda830c0135d236ff863099e244b
#
_entry.id   6ed9fda830c0135d236ff863099e244b
#
_cell.length_a   1.000
_cell.length_b   1.000
_cell.length_c   1.000
_cell.angle_alpha   90.00
_cell.angle_beta   90.00
_cell.angle_gamma   90.00
#
_symmetry.space_group_name_H-M   'P 1'
#
loop_
_entity.id
_entity.type
_entity.pdbx_description
1 polymer ?
#
loop_
_entity_poly.entity_id
_entity_poly.type
_entity_poly.pdbx_seq_one_letter_code
_entity_poly.pdbx_strand_id
1 'polypeptide(L)'
;MLRNIDVDLLRSFVTIAELRSFTRAAAALFRSQSTVSTQIRRLEELAGQTLLQRSPHEVLLTRAGEQFLGYARRIVALHDEALDVINAQSVSGRVRLAVMDDYATIVLPETLARFARSHPDVELEVTTGFTRDLLNSLGEEFDLVLATQKAGDGRGDVLRKEQTAWA
;
A
#
# COMPACT_ATOMS: atom_id res chain seq x y z
N MET A 1 21.01 -21.70 13.31
CA MET A 1 20.46 -20.63 14.15
C MET A 1 19.22 -20.06 13.47
N LEU A 2 18.05 -20.13 14.11
CA LEU A 2 16.82 -19.58 13.54
C LEU A 2 16.95 -18.04 13.50
N ARG A 3 16.90 -17.45 12.30
CA ARG A 3 16.89 -16.01 12.13
C ARG A 3 15.46 -15.53 12.26
N ASN A 4 15.14 -14.85 13.36
CA ASN A 4 13.83 -14.25 13.55
C ASN A 4 13.88 -12.78 13.10
N ILE A 5 13.10 -12.42 12.08
CA ILE A 5 12.97 -11.06 11.57
C ILE A 5 11.63 -10.51 12.06
N ASP A 6 11.69 -9.44 12.83
CA ASP A 6 10.50 -8.72 13.31
C ASP A 6 9.81 -8.00 12.14
N VAL A 7 8.47 -8.03 12.13
CA VAL A 7 7.65 -7.39 11.10
C VAL A 7 7.88 -5.88 11.05
N ASP A 8 8.16 -5.25 12.16
CA ASP A 8 8.51 -3.81 12.22
C ASP A 8 9.75 -3.45 11.38
N LEU A 9 10.74 -4.36 11.32
CA LEU A 9 11.92 -4.19 10.48
C LEU A 9 11.56 -4.26 9.00
N LEU A 10 10.68 -5.21 8.65
CA LEU A 10 10.19 -5.37 7.28
C LEU A 10 9.35 -4.16 6.85
N ARG A 11 8.48 -3.66 7.73
CA ARG A 11 7.67 -2.47 7.48
C ARG A 11 8.54 -1.25 7.21
N SER A 12 9.58 -1.04 8.01
CA SER A 12 10.54 0.05 7.81
C SER A 12 11.26 -0.06 6.46
N PHE A 13 11.67 -1.27 6.08
CA PHE A 13 12.32 -1.52 4.80
C PHE A 13 11.39 -1.24 3.61
N VAL A 14 10.16 -1.77 3.63
CA VAL A 14 9.14 -1.56 2.59
C VAL A 14 8.86 -0.07 2.43
N THR A 15 8.60 0.64 3.53
CA THR A 15 8.29 2.08 3.49
C THR A 15 9.45 2.92 2.94
N ILE A 16 10.71 2.58 3.28
CA ILE A 16 11.88 3.28 2.70
C ILE A 16 12.00 2.98 1.21
N ALA A 17 11.80 1.74 0.79
CA ALA A 17 11.88 1.35 -0.61
C ALA A 17 10.85 2.10 -1.48
N GLU A 18 9.65 2.31 -0.96
CA GLU A 18 8.58 3.04 -1.63
C GLU A 18 8.82 4.55 -1.67
N LEU A 19 9.21 5.13 -0.55
CA LEU A 19 9.42 6.57 -0.43
C LEU A 19 10.83 7.02 -0.85
N ARG A 20 11.77 6.10 -1.07
CA ARG A 20 13.17 6.37 -1.41
C ARG A 20 13.85 7.40 -0.49
N SER A 21 13.44 7.46 0.79
CA SER A 21 13.88 8.46 1.76
C SER A 21 13.69 7.98 3.18
N PHE A 22 14.76 7.96 3.98
CA PHE A 22 14.70 7.64 5.40
C PHE A 22 13.86 8.66 6.20
N THR A 23 13.97 9.94 5.85
CA THR A 23 13.23 11.00 6.54
C THR A 23 11.73 10.90 6.28
N ARG A 24 11.33 10.70 5.00
CA ARG A 24 9.92 10.52 4.65
C ARG A 24 9.34 9.23 5.24
N ALA A 25 10.11 8.15 5.23
CA ALA A 25 9.69 6.89 5.83
C ALA A 25 9.52 7.01 7.34
N ALA A 26 10.44 7.70 8.03
CA ALA A 26 10.32 7.95 9.46
C ALA A 26 9.05 8.74 9.80
N ALA A 27 8.75 9.79 9.05
CA ALA A 27 7.52 10.56 9.21
C ALA A 27 6.27 9.71 8.96
N ALA A 28 6.23 8.91 7.90
CA ALA A 28 5.12 8.01 7.57
C ALA A 28 4.89 6.92 8.65
N LEU A 29 5.96 6.47 9.30
CA LEU A 29 5.91 5.47 10.37
C LEU A 29 5.74 6.07 11.78
N PHE A 30 5.63 7.39 11.89
CA PHE A 30 5.57 8.11 13.19
C PHE A 30 6.76 7.78 14.10
N ARG A 31 7.98 7.67 13.51
CA ARG A 31 9.22 7.33 14.20
C ARG A 31 10.32 8.35 13.91
N SER A 32 11.38 8.34 14.71
CA SER A 32 12.58 9.13 14.41
C SER A 32 13.39 8.49 13.26
N GLN A 33 14.11 9.31 12.49
CA GLN A 33 14.99 8.80 11.44
C GLN A 33 16.09 7.88 12.00
N SER A 34 16.59 8.16 13.21
CA SER A 34 17.58 7.33 13.90
C SER A 34 17.02 5.94 14.22
N THR A 35 15.75 5.86 14.66
CA THR A 35 15.05 4.59 14.91
C THR A 35 14.96 3.77 13.62
N VAL A 36 14.47 4.38 12.54
CA VAL A 36 14.32 3.71 11.26
C VAL A 36 15.69 3.26 10.70
N SER A 37 16.73 4.10 10.83
CA SER A 37 18.09 3.71 10.43
C SER A 37 18.63 2.51 11.22
N THR A 38 18.35 2.44 12.52
CA THR A 38 18.74 1.33 13.38
C THR A 38 17.99 0.05 13.01
N GLN A 39 16.69 0.16 12.70
CA GLN A 39 15.88 -0.95 12.25
C GLN A 39 16.41 -1.56 10.94
N ILE A 40 16.77 -0.72 9.96
CA ILE A 40 17.35 -1.21 8.70
C ILE A 40 18.69 -1.90 8.94
N ARG A 41 19.58 -1.31 9.73
CA ARG A 41 20.85 -1.96 10.06
C ARG A 41 20.61 -3.34 10.69
N ARG A 42 19.68 -3.43 11.62
CA ARG A 42 19.31 -4.71 12.26
C ARG A 42 18.75 -5.71 11.27
N LEU A 43 17.91 -5.28 10.33
CA LEU A 43 17.38 -6.13 9.26
C LEU A 43 18.50 -6.68 8.38
N GLU A 44 19.43 -5.82 7.94
CA GLU A 44 20.56 -6.19 7.10
C GLU A 44 21.52 -7.16 7.81
N GLU A 45 21.78 -6.96 9.11
CA GLU A 45 22.53 -7.91 9.94
C GLU A 45 21.86 -9.30 9.98
N LEU A 46 20.54 -9.34 10.20
CA LEU A 46 19.76 -10.58 10.23
C LEU A 46 19.69 -11.24 8.85
N ALA A 47 19.55 -10.46 7.78
CA ALA A 47 19.54 -10.94 6.41
C ALA A 47 20.94 -11.42 5.97
N GLY A 48 22.00 -10.87 6.57
CA GLY A 48 23.40 -11.12 6.16
C GLY A 48 23.75 -10.45 4.83
N GLN A 49 22.97 -9.47 4.41
CA GLN A 49 23.09 -8.76 3.14
C GLN A 49 22.69 -7.30 3.30
N THR A 50 23.38 -6.41 2.60
CA THR A 50 22.95 -5.01 2.45
C THR A 50 21.75 -4.97 1.50
N LEU A 51 20.64 -4.38 1.94
CA LEU A 51 19.39 -4.30 1.18
C LEU A 51 19.18 -2.93 0.55
N LEU A 52 19.72 -1.87 1.20
CA LEU A 52 19.59 -0.49 0.76
C LEU A 52 20.98 0.14 0.54
N GLN A 53 21.09 0.88 -0.54
CA GLN A 53 22.27 1.68 -0.86
C GLN A 53 21.91 3.17 -0.76
N ARG A 54 22.69 3.93 0.00
CA ARG A 54 22.55 5.38 0.12
C ARG A 54 23.24 6.06 -1.06
N SER A 55 22.52 6.87 -1.80
CA SER A 55 23.01 7.83 -2.76
C SER A 55 22.89 9.25 -2.20
N PRO A 56 23.66 10.25 -2.68
CA PRO A 56 23.54 11.64 -2.22
C PRO A 56 22.14 12.23 -2.37
N HIS A 57 21.35 11.72 -3.31
CA HIS A 57 20.04 12.29 -3.65
C HIS A 57 18.85 11.38 -3.28
N GLU A 58 19.07 10.07 -3.15
CA GLU A 58 17.99 9.11 -2.88
C GLU A 58 18.51 7.81 -2.23
N VAL A 59 17.58 6.99 -1.80
CA VAL A 59 17.85 5.63 -1.34
C VAL A 59 17.47 4.66 -2.46
N LEU A 60 18.43 3.80 -2.82
CA LEU A 60 18.25 2.78 -3.84
C LEU A 60 18.22 1.38 -3.21
N LEU A 61 17.54 0.46 -3.86
CA LEU A 61 17.61 -0.95 -3.51
C LEU A 61 18.90 -1.57 -4.08
N THR A 62 19.52 -2.45 -3.33
CA THR A 62 20.51 -3.39 -3.87
C THR A 62 19.79 -4.51 -4.62
N ARG A 63 20.51 -5.33 -5.38
CA ARG A 63 19.96 -6.53 -6.01
C ARG A 63 19.30 -7.47 -4.97
N ALA A 64 19.92 -7.63 -3.80
CA ALA A 64 19.35 -8.39 -2.70
C ALA A 64 18.08 -7.73 -2.16
N GLY A 65 18.07 -6.38 -2.05
CA GLY A 65 16.91 -5.61 -1.65
C GLY A 65 15.72 -5.75 -2.60
N GLU A 66 15.96 -5.71 -3.91
CA GLU A 66 14.92 -5.91 -4.94
C GLU A 66 14.27 -7.30 -4.81
N GLN A 67 15.09 -8.34 -4.68
CA GLN A 67 14.61 -9.71 -4.49
C GLN A 67 13.84 -9.87 -3.17
N PHE A 68 14.28 -9.22 -2.10
CA PHE A 68 13.68 -9.33 -0.78
C PHE A 68 12.39 -8.52 -0.65
N LEU A 69 12.25 -7.41 -1.40
CA LEU A 69 11.12 -6.49 -1.29
C LEU A 69 9.76 -7.16 -1.50
N GLY A 70 9.67 -8.03 -2.51
CA GLY A 70 8.43 -8.76 -2.79
C GLY A 70 7.98 -9.64 -1.62
N TYR A 71 8.93 -10.32 -0.97
CA TYR A 71 8.63 -11.13 0.22
C TYR A 71 8.29 -10.27 1.42
N ALA A 72 9.04 -9.19 1.67
CA ALA A 72 8.78 -8.27 2.77
C ALA A 72 7.37 -7.67 2.70
N ARG A 73 6.95 -7.22 1.50
CA ARG A 73 5.58 -6.71 1.27
C ARG A 73 4.52 -7.75 1.61
N ARG A 74 4.69 -8.98 1.14
CA ARG A 74 3.72 -10.07 1.38
C ARG A 74 3.62 -10.41 2.87
N ILE A 75 4.73 -10.45 3.59
CA ILE A 75 4.74 -10.73 5.03
C ILE A 75 4.04 -9.59 5.80
N VAL A 76 4.37 -8.33 5.50
CA VAL A 76 3.72 -7.18 6.14
C VAL A 76 2.22 -7.19 5.84
N ALA A 77 1.82 -7.41 4.58
CA ALA A 77 0.41 -7.46 4.21
C ALA A 77 -0.35 -8.60 4.92
N LEU A 78 0.25 -9.78 5.03
CA LEU A 78 -0.36 -10.93 5.73
C LEU A 78 -0.48 -10.68 7.24
N HIS A 79 0.52 -10.03 7.84
CA HIS A 79 0.47 -9.63 9.24
C HIS A 79 -0.68 -8.64 9.49
N ASP A 80 -0.84 -7.63 8.63
CA ASP A 80 -1.90 -6.64 8.76
C ASP A 80 -3.27 -7.29 8.55
N GLU A 81 -3.41 -8.17 7.54
CA GLU A 81 -4.63 -8.96 7.31
C GLU A 81 -5.01 -9.79 8.55
N ALA A 82 -4.03 -10.43 9.19
CA ALA A 82 -4.29 -11.21 10.40
C ALA A 82 -4.79 -10.36 11.57
N LEU A 83 -4.27 -9.15 11.74
CA LEU A 83 -4.74 -8.20 12.75
C LEU A 83 -6.12 -7.67 12.41
N ASP A 84 -6.40 -7.37 11.13
CA ASP A 84 -7.70 -6.91 10.68
C ASP A 84 -8.79 -7.97 10.96
N VAL A 85 -8.52 -9.24 10.69
CA VAL A 85 -9.45 -10.35 10.99
C VAL A 85 -9.76 -10.45 12.48
N ILE A 86 -8.75 -10.29 13.35
CA ILE A 86 -8.95 -10.38 14.81
C ILE A 86 -9.68 -9.15 15.35
N ASN A 87 -9.40 -7.97 14.78
CA ASN A 87 -9.97 -6.70 15.21
C ASN A 87 -11.28 -6.35 14.49
N ALA A 88 -11.66 -7.11 13.47
CA ALA A 88 -12.92 -6.91 12.76
C ALA A 88 -14.07 -7.06 13.75
N GLN A 89 -14.54 -5.94 14.30
CA GLN A 89 -15.93 -5.86 14.74
C GLN A 89 -16.74 -6.24 13.50
N SER A 90 -17.77 -7.06 13.67
CA SER A 90 -18.61 -7.57 12.59
C SER A 90 -19.22 -6.42 11.77
N VAL A 91 -18.42 -5.88 10.87
CA VAL A 91 -18.91 -4.91 9.89
C VAL A 91 -19.61 -5.74 8.83
N SER A 92 -20.90 -5.51 8.68
CA SER A 92 -21.73 -6.19 7.69
C SER A 92 -22.50 -5.16 6.89
N GLY A 93 -22.87 -5.49 5.68
CA GLY A 93 -23.66 -4.64 4.81
C GLY A 93 -23.20 -4.71 3.37
N ARG A 94 -23.75 -3.83 2.53
CA ARG A 94 -23.44 -3.75 1.11
C ARG A 94 -22.70 -2.44 0.81
N VAL A 95 -21.64 -2.53 0.03
CA VAL A 95 -20.85 -1.38 -0.46
C VAL A 95 -20.82 -1.41 -1.98
N ARG A 96 -21.30 -0.34 -2.62
CA ARG A 96 -21.26 -0.17 -4.08
C ARG A 96 -20.04 0.67 -4.45
N LEU A 97 -19.02 0.01 -4.98
CA LEU A 97 -17.76 0.61 -5.40
C LEU A 97 -17.74 0.81 -6.92
N ALA A 98 -17.60 2.04 -7.36
CA ALA A 98 -17.36 2.33 -8.78
C ALA A 98 -15.88 2.62 -9.04
N VAL A 99 -15.34 2.06 -10.13
CA VAL A 99 -13.91 2.11 -10.43
C VAL A 99 -13.69 2.31 -11.92
N MET A 100 -12.74 3.16 -12.31
CA MET A 100 -12.37 3.21 -13.72
C MET A 100 -11.66 1.91 -14.15
N ASP A 101 -11.88 1.53 -15.41
CA ASP A 101 -11.53 0.20 -15.97
C ASP A 101 -10.07 -0.21 -15.74
N ASP A 102 -9.12 0.71 -15.91
CA ASP A 102 -7.68 0.42 -15.76
C ASP A 102 -7.32 0.01 -14.32
N TYR A 103 -7.93 0.66 -13.33
CA TYR A 103 -7.70 0.33 -11.93
C TYR A 103 -8.41 -0.96 -11.51
N ALA A 104 -9.59 -1.22 -12.07
CA ALA A 104 -10.33 -2.44 -11.80
C ALA A 104 -9.57 -3.70 -12.23
N THR A 105 -8.82 -3.61 -13.33
CA THR A 105 -8.11 -4.75 -13.91
C THR A 105 -6.72 -4.98 -13.32
N ILE A 106 -5.99 -3.90 -13.01
CA ILE A 106 -4.56 -3.97 -12.69
C ILE A 106 -4.29 -3.83 -11.19
N VAL A 107 -4.99 -2.93 -10.52
CA VAL A 107 -4.65 -2.50 -9.15
C VAL A 107 -5.53 -3.17 -8.09
N LEU A 108 -6.82 -3.30 -8.37
CA LEU A 108 -7.80 -3.71 -7.37
C LEU A 108 -7.93 -5.20 -7.09
N PRO A 109 -7.70 -6.15 -8.00
CA PRO A 109 -8.05 -7.55 -7.75
C PRO A 109 -7.46 -8.11 -6.47
N GLU A 110 -6.17 -7.83 -6.22
CA GLU A 110 -5.49 -8.30 -5.00
C GLU A 110 -6.03 -7.59 -3.74
N THR A 111 -6.28 -6.29 -3.83
CA THR A 111 -6.82 -5.49 -2.72
C THR A 111 -8.24 -5.93 -2.36
N LEU A 112 -9.10 -6.14 -3.35
CA LEU A 112 -10.48 -6.61 -3.13
C LEU A 112 -10.52 -8.04 -2.59
N ALA A 113 -9.65 -8.94 -3.10
CA ALA A 113 -9.54 -10.29 -2.57
C ALA A 113 -9.09 -10.32 -1.11
N ARG A 114 -8.18 -9.43 -0.71
CA ARG A 114 -7.75 -9.27 0.69
C ARG A 114 -8.89 -8.72 1.55
N PHE A 115 -9.56 -7.67 1.08
CA PHE A 115 -10.71 -7.08 1.78
C PHE A 115 -11.84 -8.11 2.01
N ALA A 116 -12.21 -8.87 0.99
CA ALA A 116 -13.24 -9.91 1.11
C ALA A 116 -12.88 -11.02 2.11
N ARG A 117 -11.59 -11.36 2.27
CA ARG A 117 -11.14 -12.31 3.30
C ARG A 117 -11.23 -11.74 4.72
N SER A 118 -10.88 -10.46 4.89
CA SER A 118 -10.93 -9.81 6.21
C SER A 118 -12.32 -9.36 6.62
N HIS A 119 -13.25 -9.18 5.66
CA HIS A 119 -14.62 -8.72 5.91
C HIS A 119 -15.64 -9.60 5.18
N PRO A 120 -15.81 -10.87 5.58
CA PRO A 120 -16.66 -11.82 4.85
C PRO A 120 -18.14 -11.47 4.87
N ASP A 121 -18.60 -10.66 5.83
CA ASP A 121 -19.98 -10.24 5.98
C ASP A 121 -20.31 -8.95 5.21
N VAL A 122 -19.34 -8.40 4.46
CA VAL A 122 -19.53 -7.24 3.58
C VAL A 122 -19.72 -7.69 2.14
N GLU A 123 -20.91 -7.43 1.58
CA GLU A 123 -21.16 -7.61 0.15
C GLU A 123 -20.58 -6.44 -0.63
N LEU A 124 -19.61 -6.70 -1.49
CA LEU A 124 -18.97 -5.68 -2.31
C LEU A 124 -19.44 -5.81 -3.75
N GLU A 125 -20.18 -4.79 -4.22
CA GLU A 125 -20.58 -4.66 -5.62
C GLU A 125 -19.62 -3.72 -6.34
N VAL A 126 -18.95 -4.20 -7.39
CA VAL A 126 -17.97 -3.41 -8.14
C VAL A 126 -18.50 -3.13 -9.54
N THR A 127 -18.61 -1.86 -9.87
CA THR A 127 -19.00 -1.39 -11.21
C THR A 127 -17.84 -0.63 -11.85
N THR A 128 -17.61 -0.86 -13.14
CA THR A 128 -16.58 -0.14 -13.89
C THR A 128 -17.16 0.84 -14.87
N GLY A 129 -16.40 1.90 -15.19
CA GLY A 129 -16.86 2.91 -16.15
C GLY A 129 -15.90 4.08 -16.28
N PHE A 130 -16.36 5.12 -16.99
CA PHE A 130 -15.58 6.34 -17.18
C PHE A 130 -15.71 7.28 -15.99
N THR A 131 -14.60 7.90 -15.60
CA THR A 131 -14.50 8.81 -14.44
C THR A 131 -15.64 9.79 -14.31
N ARG A 132 -16.04 10.44 -15.43
CA ARG A 132 -17.10 11.48 -15.42
C ARG A 132 -18.44 10.88 -14.97
N ASP A 133 -18.81 9.73 -15.53
CA ASP A 133 -20.10 9.10 -15.29
C ASP A 133 -20.16 8.55 -13.86
N LEU A 134 -19.08 7.91 -13.42
CA LEU A 134 -18.95 7.39 -12.07
C LEU A 134 -19.05 8.48 -11.00
N LEU A 135 -18.39 9.64 -11.21
CA LEU A 135 -18.42 10.75 -10.26
C LEU A 135 -19.79 11.44 -10.20
N ASN A 136 -20.55 11.45 -11.28
CA ASN A 136 -21.89 12.02 -11.28
C ASN A 136 -22.89 11.18 -10.47
N SER A 137 -22.68 9.87 -10.41
CA SER A 137 -23.55 8.93 -9.68
C SER A 137 -23.10 8.67 -8.23
N LEU A 138 -22.05 9.37 -7.76
CA LEU A 138 -21.59 9.24 -6.37
C LEU A 138 -22.65 9.75 -5.37
N GLY A 139 -22.98 8.90 -4.42
CA GLY A 139 -24.02 9.17 -3.41
C GLY A 139 -25.42 8.73 -3.82
N GLU A 140 -25.68 8.47 -5.09
CA GLU A 140 -26.96 7.92 -5.59
C GLU A 140 -26.82 6.43 -5.93
N GLU A 141 -25.99 6.10 -6.90
CA GLU A 141 -25.77 4.72 -7.35
C GLU A 141 -24.59 4.07 -6.64
N PHE A 142 -23.56 4.84 -6.26
CA PHE A 142 -22.31 4.38 -5.68
C PHE A 142 -22.03 5.02 -4.34
N ASP A 143 -21.53 4.22 -3.41
CA ASP A 143 -21.12 4.68 -2.09
C ASP A 143 -19.68 5.17 -2.10
N LEU A 144 -18.86 4.65 -3.04
CA LEU A 144 -17.45 4.96 -3.20
C LEU A 144 -17.06 4.98 -4.69
N VAL A 145 -16.26 5.95 -5.09
CA VAL A 145 -15.73 6.05 -6.46
C VAL A 145 -14.20 6.14 -6.43
N LEU A 146 -13.53 5.24 -7.14
CA LEU A 146 -12.09 5.32 -7.40
C LEU A 146 -11.86 5.76 -8.84
N ALA A 147 -11.34 6.97 -9.01
CA ALA A 147 -11.16 7.59 -10.30
C ALA A 147 -9.90 8.46 -10.38
N THR A 148 -9.43 8.75 -11.58
CA THR A 148 -8.37 9.73 -11.82
C THR A 148 -8.95 11.11 -12.08
N GLN A 149 -8.34 12.14 -11.47
CA GLN A 149 -8.71 13.54 -11.69
C GLN A 149 -7.46 14.39 -11.90
N LYS A 150 -7.62 15.54 -12.55
CA LYS A 150 -6.53 16.51 -12.64
C LYS A 150 -6.18 17.04 -11.25
N ALA A 151 -4.89 17.34 -11.04
CA ALA A 151 -4.45 17.95 -9.79
C ALA A 151 -5.18 19.29 -9.59
N GLY A 152 -5.87 19.42 -8.46
CA GLY A 152 -6.65 20.61 -8.09
C GLY A 152 -8.15 20.56 -8.39
N ASP A 153 -8.63 19.62 -9.22
CA ASP A 153 -10.06 19.51 -9.57
C ASP A 153 -10.82 18.52 -8.65
N GLY A 154 -10.09 17.80 -7.79
CA GLY A 154 -10.62 16.66 -7.05
C GLY A 154 -11.36 17.01 -5.78
N ARG A 155 -12.52 16.40 -5.61
CA ARG A 155 -13.16 16.18 -4.31
C ARG A 155 -12.78 14.78 -3.84
N GLY A 156 -12.31 14.64 -2.61
CA GLY A 156 -11.93 13.35 -2.02
C GLY A 156 -10.44 13.22 -1.73
N ASP A 157 -10.05 12.05 -1.27
CA ASP A 157 -8.68 11.76 -0.84
C ASP A 157 -7.80 11.34 -2.01
N VAL A 158 -6.59 11.90 -2.07
CA VAL A 158 -5.61 11.54 -3.09
C VAL A 158 -4.83 10.31 -2.64
N LEU A 159 -5.09 9.17 -3.28
CA LEU A 159 -4.39 7.92 -2.98
C LEU A 159 -3.01 7.87 -3.65
N ARG A 160 -2.89 8.37 -4.90
CA ARG A 160 -1.65 8.34 -5.67
C ARG A 160 -1.60 9.50 -6.66
N LYS A 161 -0.38 10.02 -6.91
CA LYS A 161 -0.14 10.98 -8.00
C LYS A 161 0.59 10.25 -9.14
N GLU A 162 0.06 10.35 -10.35
CA GLU A 162 0.63 9.77 -11.55
C GLU A 162 0.98 10.88 -12.56
N GLN A 163 2.06 10.67 -13.30
CA GLN A 163 2.38 11.52 -14.43
C GLN A 163 1.76 10.91 -15.69
N THR A 164 0.88 11.65 -16.34
CA THR A 164 0.30 11.23 -17.61
C THR A 164 1.18 11.76 -18.74
N ALA A 165 1.72 10.88 -19.57
CA ALA A 165 2.41 11.22 -20.81
C ALA A 165 1.49 10.88 -21.99
N TRP A 166 1.43 11.79 -22.95
CA TRP A 166 0.79 11.52 -24.25
C TRP A 166 1.88 11.00 -25.20
N ALA A 167 1.66 9.84 -25.77
CA ALA A 167 2.51 9.28 -26.83
C ALA A 167 1.94 9.64 -28.20
#